data_fea0ca89f108123a62166e120e20f722
#
_entry.id   fea0ca89f108123a62166e120e20f722
#
_cell.length_a   1.000
_cell.length_b   1.000
_cell.length_c   1.000
_cell.angle_alpha   90.00
_cell.angle_beta   90.00
_cell.angle_gamma   90.00
#
_symmetry.space_group_name_H-M   'P 1'
#
loop_
_entity.id
_entity.type
_entity.pdbx_description
1 polymer ?
#
loop_
_entity_poly.entity_id
_entity_poly.type
_entity_poly.pdbx_seq_one_letter_code
_entity_poly.pdbx_strand_id
1 'polypeptide(L)'
;MQSTSEGVPVNTAWRGRSDILEAEDGSPSAPPCNPVPEPGGWSRPTAPSEADARGLTPESTALNPSIGSPAHADAPGAPVRLSHSPRPEFRNNGWLPPLSLLHPADSAVAPMTQDDLIDGGILIEEKLAEFRVKVNVQDAYAGPVITRYEVQPAIGVRGGQVVSLMKDLARALGVVAIRVVETIPGKTCMGLELPNPRRQMIHLSEVLSSEVFQSHPSKLAMALGKDITGEPVVADLARAPHMLVAGTTGSGKSVGVNAMILSLLYRATPDEVRFVMIDPKMLELSIYDGIPHLLAPVVTDMKLAANALTWCVGEMERRYRLMSVLRVRNLAGYNEKVREAVDTGELLVDPFSLTQDNPTPLAPLPYVVVVVDELADLMMVAGKKIEELVARLAQKARAAGIHLIIATQRPSVDVITGLIKANIPTRIAFQVSSKIDSRTILDQMGAECLLGQGDMLYLPPGTGYPQRVHGAFVPDEDVYAVAEYLKQRGEPDYVEGVLNGMSDAEEGVVDAERFGEEADPLYDDAVAFVISSRRASISSVQRQLRIGYNRAARLVEQMEAAGLVSPMESNGNRTVLVPPRPD
;
A
#
# COMPACT_ATOMS: atom_id res chain seq x y z
N MET A 1 -11.26 6.35 41.09
CA MET A 1 -10.19 7.27 41.48
C MET A 1 -9.47 7.62 40.21
N GLN A 2 -9.78 8.78 39.67
CA GLN A 2 -9.20 9.31 38.42
C GLN A 2 -7.85 9.92 38.78
N SER A 3 -6.78 9.43 38.19
CA SER A 3 -5.47 10.11 38.20
C SER A 3 -5.31 10.75 36.82
N THR A 4 -5.64 12.03 36.74
CA THR A 4 -5.27 12.92 35.66
C THR A 4 -3.77 13.16 35.70
N SER A 5 -3.03 12.65 34.72
CA SER A 5 -1.66 13.07 34.46
C SER A 5 -1.71 14.44 33.80
N GLU A 6 -1.61 15.50 34.58
CA GLU A 6 -1.34 16.84 34.06
C GLU A 6 0.07 16.88 33.48
N GLY A 7 0.16 16.96 32.16
CA GLY A 7 1.37 17.35 31.48
C GLY A 7 1.72 18.79 31.83
N VAL A 8 2.81 18.97 32.57
CA VAL A 8 3.32 20.29 32.95
C VAL A 8 3.85 20.98 31.67
N PRO A 9 3.35 22.16 31.28
CA PRO A 9 3.88 22.87 30.13
C PRO A 9 5.28 23.43 30.44
N VAL A 10 6.25 23.08 29.61
CA VAL A 10 7.68 23.45 29.65
C VAL A 10 7.92 24.95 29.33
N ASN A 11 6.96 25.83 29.54
CA ASN A 11 6.90 27.13 28.86
C ASN A 11 7.33 28.34 29.73
N THR A 12 8.00 28.17 30.85
CA THR A 12 8.37 29.31 31.71
C THR A 12 9.87 29.64 31.75
N ALA A 13 10.75 28.72 31.33
CA ALA A 13 12.20 28.93 31.45
C ALA A 13 12.80 29.81 30.33
N TRP A 14 12.16 29.85 29.15
CA TRP A 14 12.68 30.60 27.99
C TRP A 14 12.21 32.06 27.89
N ARG A 15 11.12 32.43 28.55
CA ARG A 15 10.59 33.81 28.53
C ARG A 15 11.34 34.81 29.37
N GLY A 16 12.22 34.35 30.27
CA GLY A 16 12.94 35.22 31.21
C GLY A 16 14.27 35.79 30.71
N ARG A 17 14.78 35.36 29.53
CA ARG A 17 16.11 35.81 29.05
C ARG A 17 16.09 36.73 27.83
N SER A 18 14.96 36.92 27.18
CA SER A 18 14.86 37.88 26.05
C SER A 18 14.91 39.37 26.48
N ASP A 19 14.75 39.67 27.74
CA ASP A 19 14.66 41.07 28.23
C ASP A 19 16.00 41.66 28.65
N ILE A 20 17.12 40.94 28.53
CA ILE A 20 18.45 41.45 28.98
C ILE A 20 19.33 41.98 27.86
N LEU A 21 18.96 41.84 26.59
CA LEU A 21 19.78 42.30 25.44
C LEU A 21 19.21 43.47 24.62
N GLU A 22 18.10 44.08 25.05
CA GLU A 22 17.58 45.32 24.43
C GLU A 22 17.78 46.56 25.33
N ALA A 23 19.01 46.96 25.50
CA ALA A 23 19.34 48.30 25.93
C ALA A 23 20.58 48.79 25.17
N GLU A 24 20.34 49.68 24.21
CA GLU A 24 21.23 50.53 23.40
C GLU A 24 21.18 50.21 21.90
N ASP A 25 20.23 50.84 21.19
CA ASP A 25 20.56 51.71 20.04
C ASP A 25 19.32 52.51 19.62
N GLY A 26 19.48 53.83 19.73
CA GLY A 26 18.54 54.79 19.20
C GLY A 26 18.77 55.01 17.71
N SER A 27 17.72 54.94 16.91
CA SER A 27 17.69 55.50 15.54
C SER A 27 16.28 55.68 14.99
N PRO A 28 16.10 56.55 13.99
CA PRO A 28 14.93 57.40 13.84
C PRO A 28 13.80 56.81 12.99
N SER A 29 12.63 57.36 13.24
CA SER A 29 11.34 57.13 12.58
C SER A 29 11.35 57.00 11.06
N ALA A 30 10.69 55.96 10.54
CA ALA A 30 10.31 55.81 9.13
C ALA A 30 8.88 56.36 8.88
N PRO A 31 8.62 56.87 7.64
CA PRO A 31 7.34 57.48 7.30
C PRO A 31 6.21 56.47 7.01
N PRO A 32 4.92 56.89 7.01
CA PRO A 32 3.77 56.00 6.90
C PRO A 32 3.56 55.46 5.49
N CYS A 33 3.29 54.18 5.37
CA CYS A 33 2.88 53.53 4.13
C CYS A 33 1.40 53.73 3.85
N ASN A 34 1.09 54.08 2.59
CA ASN A 34 -0.24 54.16 2.01
C ASN A 34 -0.89 52.78 1.86
N PRO A 35 -2.23 52.69 1.93
CA PRO A 35 -2.95 51.43 1.77
C PRO A 35 -3.01 50.98 0.31
N VAL A 36 -2.81 49.67 0.11
CA VAL A 36 -2.98 48.94 -1.16
C VAL A 36 -4.46 48.63 -1.36
N PRO A 37 -5.04 48.78 -2.58
CA PRO A 37 -6.44 48.47 -2.85
C PRO A 37 -6.71 46.96 -2.93
N GLU A 38 -7.91 46.56 -2.43
CA GLU A 38 -8.44 45.19 -2.46
C GLU A 38 -8.72 44.73 -3.89
N PRO A 39 -8.50 43.45 -4.22
CA PRO A 39 -8.97 42.89 -5.48
C PRO A 39 -10.42 42.42 -5.38
N GLY A 40 -11.19 42.79 -6.41
CA GLY A 40 -12.61 42.61 -6.58
C GLY A 40 -13.12 41.16 -6.45
N GLY A 41 -14.36 41.09 -5.94
CA GLY A 41 -15.08 39.88 -5.64
C GLY A 41 -15.44 39.04 -6.87
N TRP A 42 -15.31 37.73 -6.72
CA TRP A 42 -15.90 36.74 -7.60
C TRP A 42 -17.19 36.20 -6.98
N SER A 43 -18.31 36.42 -7.67
CA SER A 43 -19.63 35.98 -7.30
C SER A 43 -19.78 34.48 -7.44
N ARG A 44 -20.30 33.79 -6.43
CA ARG A 44 -20.77 32.43 -6.48
C ARG A 44 -22.05 32.31 -7.31
N PRO A 45 -22.25 31.27 -8.13
CA PRO A 45 -23.55 30.96 -8.70
C PRO A 45 -24.45 30.28 -7.66
N THR A 46 -25.65 30.77 -7.54
CA THR A 46 -26.77 30.25 -6.74
C THR A 46 -27.38 29.02 -7.39
N ALA A 47 -27.72 28.02 -6.57
CA ALA A 47 -28.52 26.87 -6.94
C ALA A 47 -29.98 27.26 -7.22
N PRO A 48 -30.66 26.57 -8.18
CA PRO A 48 -32.11 26.80 -8.36
C PRO A 48 -32.94 25.95 -7.40
N SER A 49 -34.03 26.57 -6.94
CA SER A 49 -35.05 26.06 -6.03
C SER A 49 -35.98 25.04 -6.69
N GLU A 50 -36.42 24.10 -5.85
CA GLU A 50 -37.56 23.22 -6.10
C GLU A 50 -38.87 24.00 -6.37
N ALA A 51 -39.58 23.64 -7.42
CA ALA A 51 -41.04 23.59 -7.46
C ALA A 51 -41.51 22.93 -8.77
N ASP A 52 -42.36 21.99 -8.59
CA ASP A 52 -43.47 21.47 -9.37
C ASP A 52 -43.43 20.01 -9.74
N ALA A 53 -44.04 19.27 -8.83
CA ALA A 53 -44.60 17.95 -9.05
C ALA A 53 -45.92 18.06 -9.84
N ARG A 54 -46.16 17.12 -10.75
CA ARG A 54 -47.44 16.41 -10.90
C ARG A 54 -47.46 15.45 -12.10
N GLY A 55 -47.60 14.18 -11.78
CA GLY A 55 -48.61 13.30 -12.34
C GLY A 55 -48.39 12.73 -13.72
N LEU A 56 -48.26 11.42 -13.75
CA LEU A 56 -49.02 10.50 -14.62
C LEU A 56 -48.44 9.10 -14.56
N THR A 57 -49.11 8.18 -13.88
CA THR A 57 -49.14 6.76 -14.22
C THR A 57 -50.15 6.58 -15.36
N PRO A 58 -50.02 5.59 -16.27
CA PRO A 58 -50.71 4.35 -16.05
C PRO A 58 -50.12 3.05 -16.65
N GLU A 59 -50.59 1.96 -16.07
CA GLU A 59 -51.03 0.68 -16.67
C GLU A 59 -50.07 -0.27 -17.38
N SER A 60 -49.96 -1.36 -16.74
CA SER A 60 -49.93 -2.79 -17.10
C SER A 60 -50.21 -3.16 -18.58
N THR A 61 -49.38 -4.04 -19.11
CA THR A 61 -49.88 -5.22 -19.86
C THR A 61 -48.83 -6.35 -19.89
N ALA A 62 -49.26 -7.49 -19.41
CA ALA A 62 -48.57 -8.77 -19.51
C ALA A 62 -48.71 -9.31 -20.95
N LEU A 63 -47.64 -9.96 -21.41
CA LEU A 63 -47.74 -11.04 -22.42
C LEU A 63 -46.47 -11.90 -22.37
N ASN A 64 -46.61 -13.12 -21.92
CA ASN A 64 -45.73 -14.25 -22.23
C ASN A 64 -46.03 -14.74 -23.66
N PRO A 65 -45.04 -15.29 -24.37
CA PRO A 65 -45.11 -16.69 -24.63
C PRO A 65 -43.76 -17.45 -24.56
N SER A 66 -43.87 -18.63 -24.00
CA SER A 66 -42.97 -19.77 -24.10
C SER A 66 -42.73 -20.20 -25.54
N ILE A 67 -41.50 -20.63 -25.86
CA ILE A 67 -41.17 -21.72 -26.82
C ILE A 67 -39.67 -22.10 -26.65
N GLY A 68 -39.39 -23.34 -26.23
CA GLY A 68 -38.69 -24.35 -27.00
C GLY A 68 -37.17 -24.41 -26.79
N SER A 69 -36.67 -25.34 -25.99
CA SER A 69 -35.31 -25.90 -26.10
C SER A 69 -35.10 -26.63 -27.42
N PRO A 70 -33.86 -26.70 -27.90
CA PRO A 70 -33.25 -28.00 -28.06
C PRO A 70 -31.82 -28.15 -27.52
N ALA A 71 -31.48 -29.40 -27.33
CA ALA A 71 -30.42 -30.03 -26.63
C ALA A 71 -29.05 -30.05 -27.33
N HIS A 72 -28.02 -30.25 -26.45
CA HIS A 72 -26.73 -30.90 -26.66
C HIS A 72 -25.67 -30.29 -27.60
N ALA A 73 -24.55 -29.93 -26.95
CA ALA A 73 -23.23 -30.41 -27.37
C ALA A 73 -22.21 -30.22 -26.21
N ASP A 74 -21.34 -31.19 -26.10
CA ASP A 74 -20.36 -31.49 -25.09
C ASP A 74 -19.36 -30.35 -24.81
N ALA A 75 -19.09 -30.11 -23.53
CA ALA A 75 -17.98 -29.27 -23.04
C ALA A 75 -16.82 -30.17 -22.58
N PRO A 76 -15.55 -29.79 -22.87
CA PRO A 76 -14.42 -30.27 -22.10
C PRO A 76 -13.82 -29.09 -21.31
N GLY A 77 -13.56 -29.28 -20.01
CA GLY A 77 -12.82 -28.36 -19.16
C GLY A 77 -13.42 -28.27 -17.76
N ALA A 78 -13.06 -29.22 -16.89
CA ALA A 78 -13.49 -29.19 -15.52
C ALA A 78 -12.78 -28.06 -14.76
N PRO A 79 -13.50 -27.14 -14.10
CA PRO A 79 -12.90 -26.18 -13.22
C PRO A 79 -12.46 -26.83 -11.92
N VAL A 80 -11.32 -26.38 -11.45
CA VAL A 80 -10.66 -26.76 -10.22
C VAL A 80 -11.63 -26.58 -9.05
N ARG A 81 -11.97 -27.67 -8.39
CA ARG A 81 -12.78 -27.66 -7.18
C ARG A 81 -11.95 -27.09 -6.03
N LEU A 82 -12.34 -25.95 -5.51
CA LEU A 82 -12.02 -25.55 -4.15
C LEU A 82 -12.79 -26.53 -3.24
N SER A 83 -12.12 -27.56 -2.72
CA SER A 83 -12.68 -28.43 -1.70
C SER A 83 -12.81 -27.63 -0.40
N HIS A 84 -13.94 -27.01 -0.17
CA HIS A 84 -14.28 -26.47 1.14
C HIS A 84 -14.71 -27.64 2.03
N SER A 85 -13.75 -28.29 2.66
CA SER A 85 -14.03 -29.02 3.90
C SER A 85 -14.54 -28.01 4.93
N PRO A 86 -15.52 -28.30 5.79
CA PRO A 86 -15.93 -27.38 6.85
C PRO A 86 -14.69 -27.08 7.70
N ARG A 87 -14.19 -25.86 7.60
CA ARG A 87 -13.03 -25.41 8.38
C ARG A 87 -13.37 -25.47 9.86
N PRO A 88 -12.50 -25.99 10.72
CA PRO A 88 -12.66 -25.81 12.15
C PRO A 88 -12.71 -24.29 12.41
N GLU A 89 -13.82 -23.82 12.99
CA GLU A 89 -13.93 -22.41 13.42
C GLU A 89 -12.80 -22.14 14.43
N PHE A 90 -11.84 -21.32 14.05
CA PHE A 90 -10.79 -20.84 14.94
C PHE A 90 -11.40 -19.82 15.91
N ARG A 91 -12.12 -20.32 16.93
CA ARG A 91 -12.62 -19.45 17.99
C ARG A 91 -11.44 -18.84 18.75
N ASN A 92 -11.51 -17.56 19.05
CA ASN A 92 -10.46 -16.67 19.60
C ASN A 92 -9.78 -17.13 20.92
N ASN A 93 -10.13 -18.30 21.48
CA ASN A 93 -9.56 -18.80 22.72
C ASN A 93 -8.20 -19.45 22.47
N GLY A 94 -7.12 -18.65 22.64
CA GLY A 94 -5.75 -19.14 22.67
C GLY A 94 -5.08 -19.33 21.30
N TRP A 95 -5.66 -18.81 20.24
CA TRP A 95 -5.08 -18.87 18.87
C TRP A 95 -4.00 -17.81 18.64
N LEU A 96 -4.26 -16.59 19.11
CA LEU A 96 -3.31 -15.49 18.95
C LEU A 96 -2.06 -15.73 19.81
N PRO A 97 -0.87 -15.35 19.29
CA PRO A 97 0.37 -15.46 20.05
C PRO A 97 0.31 -14.62 21.32
N PRO A 98 0.81 -15.11 22.47
CA PRO A 98 0.91 -14.31 23.67
C PRO A 98 2.10 -13.32 23.56
N LEU A 99 1.95 -12.12 24.12
CA LEU A 99 3.01 -11.10 24.12
C LEU A 99 4.30 -11.56 24.83
N SER A 100 4.22 -12.58 25.67
CA SER A 100 5.38 -13.17 26.37
C SER A 100 6.36 -13.89 25.43
N LEU A 101 6.01 -14.09 24.15
CA LEU A 101 6.95 -14.61 23.13
C LEU A 101 7.91 -13.53 22.63
N LEU A 102 7.61 -12.25 22.89
CA LEU A 102 8.45 -11.14 22.47
C LEU A 102 9.35 -10.67 23.63
N HIS A 103 10.50 -10.18 23.28
CA HIS A 103 11.39 -9.53 24.25
C HIS A 103 10.65 -8.37 24.94
N PRO A 104 10.74 -8.27 26.28
CA PRO A 104 10.14 -7.17 27.02
C PRO A 104 10.80 -5.84 26.65
N ALA A 105 10.10 -4.73 26.92
CA ALA A 105 10.66 -3.40 26.77
C ALA A 105 11.90 -3.25 27.68
N ASP A 106 12.92 -2.58 27.14
CA ASP A 106 14.09 -2.21 27.94
C ASP A 106 13.70 -1.26 29.07
N SER A 107 14.50 -1.28 30.14
CA SER A 107 14.37 -0.28 31.20
C SER A 107 14.50 1.12 30.58
N ALA A 108 13.56 2.01 30.89
CA ALA A 108 13.56 3.36 30.35
C ALA A 108 14.93 4.04 30.53
N VAL A 109 15.52 4.47 29.43
CA VAL A 109 16.71 5.33 29.46
C VAL A 109 16.31 6.62 30.19
N ALA A 110 17.13 7.08 31.13
CA ALA A 110 16.86 8.33 31.86
C ALA A 110 16.65 9.46 30.83
N PRO A 111 15.52 10.18 30.86
CA PRO A 111 15.25 11.28 29.94
C PRO A 111 16.32 12.37 30.10
N MET A 112 16.55 13.12 29.01
CA MET A 112 17.41 14.31 29.09
C MET A 112 16.83 15.30 30.10
N THR A 113 17.71 15.89 30.90
CA THR A 113 17.30 16.91 31.88
C THR A 113 16.96 18.22 31.17
N GLN A 114 16.22 19.09 31.86
CA GLN A 114 15.88 20.40 31.31
C GLN A 114 17.13 21.27 31.09
N ASP A 115 18.12 21.13 31.98
CA ASP A 115 19.40 21.84 31.82
C ASP A 115 20.16 21.37 30.58
N ASP A 116 20.19 20.05 30.29
CA ASP A 116 20.80 19.52 29.08
C ASP A 116 20.13 20.06 27.79
N LEU A 117 18.79 20.25 27.83
CA LEU A 117 18.04 20.81 26.70
C LEU A 117 18.37 22.29 26.47
N ILE A 118 18.48 23.06 27.56
CA ILE A 118 18.83 24.48 27.50
C ILE A 118 20.26 24.64 26.99
N ASP A 119 21.21 23.90 27.54
CA ASP A 119 22.61 23.94 27.11
C ASP A 119 22.78 23.53 25.65
N GLY A 120 22.05 22.50 25.21
CA GLY A 120 22.00 22.10 23.80
C GLY A 120 21.44 23.20 22.89
N GLY A 121 20.41 23.91 23.34
CA GLY A 121 19.85 25.07 22.61
C GLY A 121 20.84 26.21 22.45
N ILE A 122 21.52 26.60 23.55
CA ILE A 122 22.55 27.65 23.56
C ILE A 122 23.69 27.26 22.60
N LEU A 123 24.15 26.01 22.67
CA LEU A 123 25.22 25.53 21.78
C LEU A 123 24.83 25.58 20.30
N ILE A 124 23.56 25.28 19.95
CA ILE A 124 23.06 25.39 18.59
C ILE A 124 23.09 26.85 18.12
N GLU A 125 22.63 27.79 18.95
CA GLU A 125 22.64 29.22 18.62
C GLU A 125 24.09 29.75 18.41
N GLU A 126 25.00 29.39 19.31
CA GLU A 126 26.43 29.76 19.23
C GLU A 126 27.06 29.22 17.93
N LYS A 127 26.87 27.93 17.65
CA LYS A 127 27.45 27.29 16.45
C LYS A 127 26.89 27.87 15.15
N LEU A 128 25.59 28.14 15.08
CA LEU A 128 25.00 28.80 13.90
C LEU A 128 25.45 30.25 13.77
N ALA A 129 25.69 30.98 14.87
CA ALA A 129 26.23 32.33 14.86
C ALA A 129 27.69 32.37 14.33
N GLU A 130 28.53 31.34 14.61
CA GLU A 130 29.86 31.19 14.00
C GLU A 130 29.80 31.13 12.46
N PHE A 131 28.73 30.52 11.91
CA PHE A 131 28.46 30.51 10.46
C PHE A 131 27.72 31.75 9.94
N ARG A 132 27.60 32.82 10.75
CA ARG A 132 26.88 34.07 10.46
C ARG A 132 25.37 33.87 10.21
N VAL A 133 24.78 32.81 10.76
CA VAL A 133 23.35 32.53 10.73
C VAL A 133 22.82 32.66 12.16
N LYS A 134 22.09 33.75 12.43
CA LYS A 134 21.48 33.98 13.73
C LYS A 134 20.12 33.29 13.78
N VAL A 135 19.91 32.49 14.81
CA VAL A 135 18.63 31.87 15.13
C VAL A 135 18.35 32.06 16.61
N ASN A 136 17.09 31.91 17.01
CA ASN A 136 16.69 31.84 18.42
C ASN A 136 15.97 30.51 18.66
N VAL A 137 16.42 29.73 19.64
CA VAL A 137 15.79 28.49 20.08
C VAL A 137 14.59 28.85 20.95
N GLN A 138 13.40 28.50 20.48
CA GLN A 138 12.13 28.83 21.13
C GLN A 138 11.69 27.73 22.11
N ASP A 139 11.94 26.49 21.74
CA ASP A 139 11.48 25.32 22.49
C ASP A 139 12.36 24.09 22.16
N ALA A 140 12.32 23.09 23.04
CA ALA A 140 13.02 21.83 22.87
C ALA A 140 12.18 20.66 23.38
N TYR A 141 12.06 19.60 22.56
CA TYR A 141 11.31 18.39 22.87
C TYR A 141 12.25 17.19 22.85
N ALA A 142 12.51 16.63 24.04
CA ALA A 142 13.27 15.40 24.16
C ALA A 142 12.37 14.19 23.89
N GLY A 143 12.76 13.38 22.90
CA GLY A 143 12.15 12.08 22.63
C GLY A 143 13.06 10.92 23.03
N PRO A 144 12.63 9.68 22.76
CA PRO A 144 13.41 8.50 23.13
C PRO A 144 14.70 8.33 22.31
N VAL A 145 14.74 8.81 21.08
CA VAL A 145 15.85 8.62 20.13
C VAL A 145 16.48 9.93 19.68
N ILE A 146 15.67 10.97 19.54
CA ILE A 146 16.11 12.29 19.09
C ILE A 146 15.54 13.39 19.97
N THR A 147 16.19 14.54 19.96
CA THR A 147 15.66 15.79 20.50
C THR A 147 15.38 16.75 19.36
N ARG A 148 14.18 17.35 19.35
CA ARG A 148 13.80 18.41 18.42
C ARG A 148 13.92 19.76 19.08
N TYR A 149 14.76 20.63 18.51
CA TYR A 149 14.84 22.05 18.87
C TYR A 149 14.05 22.87 17.86
N GLU A 150 13.14 23.70 18.32
CA GLU A 150 12.38 24.63 17.48
C GLU A 150 13.13 25.95 17.42
N VAL A 151 13.58 26.28 16.23
CA VAL A 151 14.42 27.46 16.01
C VAL A 151 13.71 28.50 15.14
N GLN A 152 13.74 29.74 15.58
CA GLN A 152 13.25 30.90 14.84
C GLN A 152 14.43 31.58 14.15
N PRO A 153 14.52 31.56 12.79
CA PRO A 153 15.53 32.35 12.09
C PRO A 153 15.35 33.83 12.34
N ALA A 154 16.45 34.55 12.55
CA ALA A 154 16.43 35.99 12.72
C ALA A 154 16.02 36.71 11.44
N ILE A 155 15.60 37.98 11.55
CA ILE A 155 15.21 38.81 10.40
C ILE A 155 16.35 38.83 9.36
N GLY A 156 16.02 38.51 8.11
CA GLY A 156 16.97 38.43 6.99
C GLY A 156 17.63 37.05 6.79
N VAL A 157 17.45 36.10 7.70
CA VAL A 157 17.93 34.73 7.55
C VAL A 157 16.86 33.90 6.83
N ARG A 158 17.24 33.25 5.74
CA ARG A 158 16.35 32.34 4.98
C ARG A 158 16.49 30.91 5.51
N GLY A 159 15.38 30.16 5.61
CA GLY A 159 15.39 28.76 6.02
C GLY A 159 16.39 27.89 5.24
N GLY A 160 16.51 28.11 3.92
CA GLY A 160 17.50 27.40 3.10
C GLY A 160 18.96 27.63 3.50
N GLN A 161 19.30 28.75 4.16
CA GLN A 161 20.65 28.98 4.70
C GLN A 161 20.91 28.05 5.89
N VAL A 162 19.93 27.88 6.76
CA VAL A 162 19.98 26.91 7.87
C VAL A 162 20.15 25.49 7.32
N VAL A 163 19.32 25.09 6.35
CA VAL A 163 19.38 23.75 5.72
C VAL A 163 20.73 23.46 5.08
N SER A 164 21.38 24.48 4.45
CA SER A 164 22.67 24.30 3.79
C SER A 164 23.82 24.03 4.76
N LEU A 165 23.70 24.48 6.02
CA LEU A 165 24.73 24.36 7.06
C LEU A 165 24.62 23.07 7.89
N MET A 166 23.61 22.21 7.66
CA MET A 166 23.36 21.07 8.55
C MET A 166 24.54 20.08 8.68
N LYS A 167 25.30 19.87 7.61
CA LYS A 167 26.49 19.01 7.68
C LYS A 167 27.61 19.65 8.52
N ASP A 168 27.77 20.95 8.40
CA ASP A 168 28.78 21.68 9.16
C ASP A 168 28.38 21.80 10.62
N LEU A 169 27.10 22.05 10.89
CA LEU A 169 26.56 22.05 12.24
C LEU A 169 26.66 20.66 12.89
N ALA A 170 26.32 19.58 12.19
CA ALA A 170 26.46 18.23 12.69
C ALA A 170 27.92 17.92 13.09
N ARG A 171 28.88 18.32 12.25
CA ARG A 171 30.30 18.19 12.57
C ARG A 171 30.70 19.04 13.79
N ALA A 172 30.21 20.29 13.88
CA ALA A 172 30.53 21.18 14.99
C ALA A 172 29.94 20.70 16.33
N LEU A 173 28.79 20.02 16.29
CA LEU A 173 28.14 19.44 17.47
C LEU A 173 28.57 17.97 17.74
N GLY A 174 29.43 17.38 16.91
CA GLY A 174 29.90 16.02 17.06
C GLY A 174 28.80 14.93 16.87
N VAL A 175 27.73 15.25 16.14
CA VAL A 175 26.63 14.31 15.88
C VAL A 175 26.68 13.75 14.46
N VAL A 176 26.11 12.55 14.28
CA VAL A 176 26.17 11.82 12.99
C VAL A 176 25.41 12.56 11.87
N ALA A 177 24.23 13.05 12.17
CA ALA A 177 23.39 13.79 11.24
C ALA A 177 22.39 14.67 11.98
N ILE A 178 21.98 15.77 11.34
CA ILE A 178 20.89 16.64 11.80
C ILE A 178 19.86 16.71 10.70
N ARG A 179 18.60 16.47 11.03
CA ARG A 179 17.49 16.64 10.10
C ARG A 179 16.79 17.95 10.37
N VAL A 180 16.51 18.72 9.30
CA VAL A 180 15.73 19.96 9.38
C VAL A 180 14.30 19.70 8.92
N VAL A 181 13.35 20.14 9.72
CA VAL A 181 11.93 20.25 9.35
C VAL A 181 11.67 21.73 9.08
N GLU A 182 11.65 22.10 7.80
CA GLU A 182 11.52 23.49 7.40
C GLU A 182 10.17 24.11 7.77
N THR A 183 9.13 23.32 7.84
CA THR A 183 7.77 23.77 8.16
C THR A 183 7.12 22.85 9.19
N ILE A 184 6.81 23.40 10.34
CA ILE A 184 6.02 22.73 11.38
C ILE A 184 4.60 23.29 11.27
N PRO A 185 3.56 22.44 11.02
CA PRO A 185 2.19 22.90 10.92
C PRO A 185 1.76 23.74 12.14
N GLY A 186 1.24 24.94 11.89
CA GLY A 186 0.77 25.84 12.95
C GLY A 186 1.86 26.64 13.67
N LYS A 187 3.14 26.51 13.28
CA LYS A 187 4.25 27.26 13.86
C LYS A 187 5.04 28.04 12.81
N THR A 188 5.70 29.11 13.22
CA THR A 188 6.57 29.94 12.36
C THR A 188 8.04 29.57 12.48
N CYS A 189 8.39 28.62 13.34
CA CYS A 189 9.73 28.12 13.56
C CYS A 189 10.04 26.88 12.70
N MET A 190 11.33 26.56 12.59
CA MET A 190 11.85 25.34 11.98
C MET A 190 12.21 24.34 13.06
N GLY A 191 12.16 23.04 12.77
CA GLY A 191 12.63 21.99 13.67
C GLY A 191 14.04 21.53 13.31
N LEU A 192 14.95 21.52 14.27
CA LEU A 192 16.24 20.84 14.18
C LEU A 192 16.18 19.56 15.00
N GLU A 193 16.29 18.42 14.35
CA GLU A 193 16.23 17.11 14.99
C GLU A 193 17.64 16.53 15.15
N LEU A 194 18.11 16.45 16.39
CA LEU A 194 19.42 15.96 16.76
C LEU A 194 19.32 14.58 17.43
N PRO A 195 20.23 13.64 17.14
CA PRO A 195 20.27 12.36 17.82
C PRO A 195 20.64 12.52 19.29
N ASN A 196 19.95 11.80 20.15
CA ASN A 196 20.30 11.76 21.56
C ASN A 196 21.65 11.04 21.77
N PRO A 197 22.43 11.40 22.78
CA PRO A 197 23.66 10.69 23.15
C PRO A 197 23.40 9.22 23.53
N ARG A 198 22.29 8.95 24.19
CA ARG A 198 21.80 7.62 24.53
C ARG A 198 20.43 7.44 23.86
N ARG A 199 20.34 6.52 22.92
CA ARG A 199 19.10 6.22 22.21
C ARG A 199 18.41 5.05 22.87
N GLN A 200 17.11 5.16 23.10
CA GLN A 200 16.28 4.05 23.55
C GLN A 200 15.95 3.14 22.37
N MET A 201 16.06 1.82 22.57
CA MET A 201 15.51 0.84 21.65
C MET A 201 14.02 0.70 21.93
N ILE A 202 13.22 0.74 20.88
CA ILE A 202 11.76 0.64 20.99
C ILE A 202 11.38 -0.78 20.61
N HIS A 203 11.04 -1.62 21.58
CA HIS A 203 10.65 -3.00 21.33
C HIS A 203 9.23 -3.10 20.77
N LEU A 204 8.99 -4.07 19.88
CA LEU A 204 7.67 -4.32 19.31
C LEU A 204 6.62 -4.62 20.39
N SER A 205 7.01 -5.37 21.44
CA SER A 205 6.15 -5.70 22.59
C SER A 205 5.58 -4.45 23.27
N GLU A 206 6.35 -3.38 23.35
CA GLU A 206 5.94 -2.11 23.95
C GLU A 206 4.83 -1.44 23.14
N VAL A 207 4.98 -1.39 21.82
CA VAL A 207 3.96 -0.79 20.94
C VAL A 207 2.71 -1.65 20.86
N LEU A 208 2.85 -2.97 20.77
CA LEU A 208 1.72 -3.91 20.79
C LEU A 208 0.93 -3.87 22.11
N SER A 209 1.61 -3.61 23.25
CA SER A 209 0.96 -3.49 24.57
C SER A 209 0.24 -2.15 24.76
N SER A 210 0.49 -1.16 23.91
CA SER A 210 -0.10 0.18 24.06
C SER A 210 -1.62 0.15 23.91
N GLU A 211 -2.30 1.05 24.61
CA GLU A 211 -3.75 1.21 24.51
C GLU A 211 -4.18 1.56 23.09
N VAL A 212 -3.38 2.36 22.37
CA VAL A 212 -3.64 2.75 20.98
C VAL A 212 -3.70 1.54 20.06
N PHE A 213 -2.83 0.56 20.23
CA PHE A 213 -2.84 -0.67 19.44
C PHE A 213 -3.95 -1.62 19.91
N GLN A 214 -4.07 -1.85 21.22
CA GLN A 214 -5.03 -2.83 21.78
C GLN A 214 -6.49 -2.44 21.52
N SER A 215 -6.84 -1.16 21.66
CA SER A 215 -8.20 -0.65 21.42
C SER A 215 -8.53 -0.42 19.96
N HIS A 216 -7.57 -0.56 19.04
CA HIS A 216 -7.79 -0.30 17.62
C HIS A 216 -8.80 -1.28 17.02
N PRO A 217 -9.86 -0.83 16.30
CA PRO A 217 -10.93 -1.72 15.81
C PRO A 217 -10.54 -2.60 14.61
N SER A 218 -9.54 -2.18 13.83
CA SER A 218 -9.15 -2.87 12.59
C SER A 218 -8.29 -4.10 12.87
N LYS A 219 -8.57 -5.20 12.18
CA LYS A 219 -7.73 -6.41 12.15
C LYS A 219 -6.42 -6.21 11.37
N LEU A 220 -6.34 -5.14 10.61
CA LEU A 220 -5.19 -4.77 9.78
C LEU A 220 -4.36 -3.62 10.39
N ALA A 221 -4.46 -3.41 11.71
CA ALA A 221 -3.63 -2.45 12.44
C ALA A 221 -2.20 -2.98 12.59
N MET A 222 -1.21 -2.13 12.28
CA MET A 222 0.22 -2.43 12.32
C MET A 222 0.93 -1.47 13.26
N ALA A 223 1.69 -1.99 14.19
CA ALA A 223 2.57 -1.22 15.07
C ALA A 223 3.82 -0.78 14.29
N LEU A 224 3.96 0.50 14.01
CA LEU A 224 5.13 1.02 13.30
C LEU A 224 6.30 1.34 14.24
N GLY A 225 6.01 1.82 15.44
CA GLY A 225 7.01 2.28 16.40
C GLY A 225 6.50 3.43 17.25
N LYS A 226 7.37 4.37 17.60
CA LYS A 226 7.04 5.59 18.33
C LYS A 226 7.41 6.84 17.54
N ASP A 227 6.65 7.90 17.75
CA ASP A 227 6.98 9.20 17.19
C ASP A 227 8.14 9.88 17.95
N ILE A 228 8.48 11.10 17.58
CA ILE A 228 9.57 11.87 18.17
C ILE A 228 9.32 12.24 19.64
N THR A 229 8.09 12.17 20.13
CA THR A 229 7.71 12.45 21.52
C THR A 229 7.61 11.18 22.37
N GLY A 230 7.70 10.01 21.71
CA GLY A 230 7.61 8.71 22.38
C GLY A 230 6.20 8.09 22.33
N GLU A 231 5.25 8.73 21.64
CA GLU A 231 3.90 8.20 21.51
C GLU A 231 3.84 7.07 20.46
N PRO A 232 3.07 5.99 20.74
CA PRO A 232 2.93 4.87 19.82
C PRO A 232 2.29 5.28 18.49
N VAL A 233 2.88 4.86 17.38
CA VAL A 233 2.38 5.08 16.02
C VAL A 233 1.85 3.77 15.44
N VAL A 234 0.56 3.74 15.15
CA VAL A 234 -0.15 2.59 14.58
C VAL A 234 -0.71 3.00 13.22
N ALA A 235 -0.39 2.21 12.19
CA ALA A 235 -0.96 2.36 10.86
C ALA A 235 -2.05 1.30 10.63
N ASP A 236 -3.14 1.68 9.96
CA ASP A 236 -4.21 0.77 9.58
C ASP A 236 -4.18 0.50 8.08
N LEU A 237 -3.84 -0.73 7.69
CA LEU A 237 -3.76 -1.14 6.29
C LEU A 237 -5.14 -1.12 5.60
N ALA A 238 -6.26 -1.18 6.33
CA ALA A 238 -7.58 -0.98 5.75
C ALA A 238 -7.82 0.46 5.30
N ARG A 239 -7.23 1.45 5.98
CA ARG A 239 -7.29 2.88 5.63
C ARG A 239 -6.21 3.26 4.62
N ALA A 240 -5.01 2.71 4.79
CA ALA A 240 -3.85 2.87 3.92
C ALA A 240 -3.64 1.56 3.13
N PRO A 241 -4.46 1.27 2.11
CA PRO A 241 -4.66 -0.08 1.59
C PRO A 241 -3.41 -0.73 1.02
N HIS A 242 -2.45 0.08 0.59
CA HIS A 242 -1.19 -0.38 0.02
C HIS A 242 -0.07 0.51 0.53
N MET A 243 1.06 -0.11 0.84
CA MET A 243 2.20 0.53 1.46
C MET A 243 3.48 0.23 0.68
N LEU A 244 4.22 1.27 0.36
CA LEU A 244 5.56 1.17 -0.21
C LEU A 244 6.59 1.41 0.90
N VAL A 245 7.51 0.46 1.06
CA VAL A 245 8.55 0.48 2.09
C VAL A 245 9.92 0.44 1.43
N ALA A 246 10.74 1.47 1.59
CA ALA A 246 12.04 1.50 0.94
C ALA A 246 13.15 1.97 1.90
N GLY A 247 14.37 1.48 1.68
CA GLY A 247 15.54 1.84 2.46
C GLY A 247 16.76 1.00 2.09
N THR A 248 17.95 1.47 2.40
CA THR A 248 19.20 0.73 2.13
C THR A 248 19.36 -0.46 3.07
N THR A 249 20.25 -1.37 2.71
CA THR A 249 20.65 -2.48 3.60
C THR A 249 21.15 -1.94 4.93
N GLY A 250 20.72 -2.52 6.05
CA GLY A 250 21.08 -2.09 7.39
C GLY A 250 20.29 -0.85 7.90
N SER A 251 19.37 -0.29 7.12
CA SER A 251 18.53 0.83 7.55
C SER A 251 17.43 0.44 8.55
N GLY A 252 17.12 -0.86 8.70
CA GLY A 252 16.03 -1.40 9.51
C GLY A 252 14.77 -1.76 8.72
N LYS A 253 14.83 -1.77 7.36
CA LYS A 253 13.69 -2.13 6.49
C LYS A 253 13.10 -3.50 6.83
N SER A 254 13.94 -4.54 6.89
CA SER A 254 13.51 -5.92 7.14
C SER A 254 12.87 -6.08 8.52
N VAL A 255 13.51 -5.51 9.54
CA VAL A 255 12.95 -5.48 10.91
C VAL A 255 11.59 -4.77 10.93
N GLY A 256 11.46 -3.64 10.23
CA GLY A 256 10.19 -2.92 10.12
C GLY A 256 9.10 -3.72 9.39
N VAL A 257 9.45 -4.45 8.32
CA VAL A 257 8.50 -5.35 7.61
C VAL A 257 8.07 -6.50 8.54
N ASN A 258 9.02 -7.11 9.27
CA ASN A 258 8.71 -8.14 10.26
C ASN A 258 7.80 -7.62 11.37
N ALA A 259 8.05 -6.41 11.88
CA ALA A 259 7.18 -5.77 12.88
C ALA A 259 5.74 -5.57 12.36
N MET A 260 5.57 -5.21 11.08
CA MET A 260 4.25 -5.09 10.45
C MET A 260 3.56 -6.47 10.33
N ILE A 261 4.27 -7.49 9.86
CA ILE A 261 3.73 -8.86 9.72
C ILE A 261 3.33 -9.40 11.10
N LEU A 262 4.21 -9.31 12.08
CA LEU A 262 3.91 -9.75 13.45
C LEU A 262 2.71 -9.01 14.04
N SER A 263 2.59 -7.71 13.81
CA SER A 263 1.41 -6.94 14.26
C SER A 263 0.10 -7.53 13.77
N LEU A 264 0.06 -7.98 12.51
CA LEU A 264 -1.11 -8.63 11.92
C LEU A 264 -1.35 -10.02 12.51
N LEU A 265 -0.29 -10.81 12.73
CA LEU A 265 -0.35 -12.14 13.34
C LEU A 265 -0.78 -12.10 14.82
N TYR A 266 -0.44 -11.04 15.54
CA TYR A 266 -0.89 -10.81 16.93
C TYR A 266 -2.36 -10.37 17.03
N ARG A 267 -3.00 -10.04 15.89
CA ARG A 267 -4.31 -9.42 15.86
C ARG A 267 -5.39 -10.21 15.14
N ALA A 268 -5.00 -11.08 14.23
CA ALA A 268 -5.92 -11.77 13.34
C ALA A 268 -5.63 -13.27 13.25
N THR A 269 -6.69 -14.07 13.17
CA THR A 269 -6.62 -15.50 12.89
C THR A 269 -6.52 -15.76 11.38
N PRO A 270 -6.19 -17.00 10.94
CA PRO A 270 -6.16 -17.36 9.52
C PRO A 270 -7.51 -17.18 8.79
N ASP A 271 -8.63 -17.19 9.53
CA ASP A 271 -9.96 -16.93 8.96
C ASP A 271 -10.21 -15.43 8.71
N GLU A 272 -9.44 -14.57 9.36
CA GLU A 272 -9.56 -13.12 9.27
C GLU A 272 -8.54 -12.50 8.31
N VAL A 273 -7.28 -12.99 8.34
CA VAL A 273 -6.18 -12.49 7.51
C VAL A 273 -5.36 -13.65 6.95
N ARG A 274 -5.10 -13.62 5.67
CA ARG A 274 -4.26 -14.58 4.96
C ARG A 274 -3.14 -13.83 4.23
N PHE A 275 -2.01 -14.51 4.02
CA PHE A 275 -0.84 -13.92 3.37
C PHE A 275 -0.48 -14.63 2.07
N VAL A 276 0.03 -13.82 1.12
CA VAL A 276 0.87 -14.25 0.00
C VAL A 276 2.22 -13.56 0.20
N MET A 277 3.26 -14.33 0.45
CA MET A 277 4.59 -13.79 0.73
C MET A 277 5.55 -14.11 -0.42
N ILE A 278 6.27 -13.08 -0.89
CA ILE A 278 7.19 -13.16 -2.02
C ILE A 278 8.57 -12.70 -1.54
N ASP A 279 9.51 -13.64 -1.48
CA ASP A 279 10.89 -13.42 -1.03
C ASP A 279 11.89 -14.01 -2.03
N PRO A 280 12.30 -13.22 -3.03
CA PRO A 280 13.23 -13.67 -4.06
C PRO A 280 14.60 -14.08 -3.54
N LYS A 281 14.98 -13.60 -2.37
CA LYS A 281 16.30 -13.81 -1.77
C LYS A 281 16.34 -14.96 -0.76
N MET A 282 15.19 -15.48 -0.36
CA MET A 282 15.06 -16.54 0.66
C MET A 282 15.66 -16.17 2.02
N LEU A 283 15.64 -14.89 2.40
CA LEU A 283 16.36 -14.41 3.59
C LEU A 283 15.45 -13.89 4.68
N GLU A 284 14.36 -13.17 4.31
CA GLU A 284 13.61 -12.35 5.25
C GLU A 284 12.26 -12.96 5.61
N LEU A 285 11.53 -13.55 4.62
CA LEU A 285 10.18 -14.06 4.80
C LEU A 285 10.10 -15.59 4.89
N SER A 286 11.18 -16.31 4.57
CA SER A 286 11.23 -17.78 4.60
C SER A 286 10.96 -18.37 6.00
N ILE A 287 11.17 -17.58 7.04
CA ILE A 287 10.88 -17.93 8.44
C ILE A 287 9.39 -18.23 8.68
N TYR A 288 8.51 -17.55 7.92
CA TYR A 288 7.07 -17.72 8.00
C TYR A 288 6.53 -18.93 7.21
N ASP A 289 7.39 -19.63 6.46
CA ASP A 289 6.91 -20.77 5.67
C ASP A 289 6.27 -21.83 6.57
N GLY A 290 5.10 -22.29 6.18
CA GLY A 290 4.31 -23.27 6.96
C GLY A 290 3.38 -22.69 8.03
N ILE A 291 3.28 -21.36 8.23
CA ILE A 291 2.27 -20.79 9.14
C ILE A 291 0.86 -20.92 8.54
N PRO A 292 -0.19 -21.16 9.37
CA PRO A 292 -1.57 -21.36 8.91
C PRO A 292 -2.17 -20.19 8.13
N HIS A 293 -1.59 -19.00 8.25
CA HIS A 293 -2.06 -17.80 7.55
C HIS A 293 -1.66 -17.76 6.07
N LEU A 294 -0.77 -18.63 5.60
CA LEU A 294 -0.33 -18.61 4.20
C LEU A 294 -1.38 -19.18 3.24
N LEU A 295 -1.54 -18.54 2.08
CA LEU A 295 -2.35 -19.03 0.95
C LEU A 295 -1.55 -19.93 0.01
N ALA A 296 -0.24 -19.79 -0.01
CA ALA A 296 0.72 -20.61 -0.74
C ALA A 296 2.05 -20.64 0.03
N PRO A 297 2.95 -21.60 -0.21
CA PRO A 297 4.32 -21.53 0.30
C PRO A 297 4.96 -20.18 -0.03
N VAL A 298 5.95 -19.76 0.76
CA VAL A 298 6.67 -18.51 0.47
C VAL A 298 7.29 -18.58 -0.92
N VAL A 299 6.93 -17.62 -1.77
CA VAL A 299 7.27 -17.64 -3.20
C VAL A 299 8.68 -17.09 -3.40
N THR A 300 9.57 -17.90 -3.91
CA THR A 300 10.97 -17.54 -4.14
C THR A 300 11.31 -17.41 -5.62
N ASP A 301 10.56 -18.07 -6.50
CA ASP A 301 10.73 -17.98 -7.95
C ASP A 301 9.95 -16.79 -8.53
N MET A 302 10.60 -16.05 -9.43
CA MET A 302 10.04 -14.81 -10.02
C MET A 302 8.84 -15.06 -10.93
N LYS A 303 8.78 -16.22 -11.62
CA LYS A 303 7.64 -16.58 -12.47
C LYS A 303 6.46 -16.94 -11.60
N LEU A 304 6.68 -17.71 -10.53
CA LEU A 304 5.65 -18.03 -9.55
C LEU A 304 5.15 -16.78 -8.84
N ALA A 305 6.02 -15.79 -8.59
CA ALA A 305 5.62 -14.50 -8.04
C ALA A 305 4.66 -13.73 -8.98
N ALA A 306 4.95 -13.72 -10.28
CA ALA A 306 4.05 -13.12 -11.28
C ALA A 306 2.71 -13.87 -11.34
N ASN A 307 2.72 -15.20 -11.22
CA ASN A 307 1.51 -16.02 -11.16
C ASN A 307 0.67 -15.71 -9.90
N ALA A 308 1.33 -15.62 -8.73
CA ALA A 308 0.65 -15.26 -7.48
C ALA A 308 0.00 -13.87 -7.54
N LEU A 309 0.65 -12.88 -8.14
CA LEU A 309 0.06 -11.56 -8.36
C LEU A 309 -1.10 -11.60 -9.37
N THR A 310 -1.00 -12.42 -10.42
CA THR A 310 -2.08 -12.64 -11.38
C THR A 310 -3.28 -13.29 -10.69
N TRP A 311 -3.04 -14.30 -9.86
CA TRP A 311 -4.09 -14.92 -9.05
C TRP A 311 -4.77 -13.90 -8.11
N CYS A 312 -4.01 -13.02 -7.46
CA CYS A 312 -4.58 -11.96 -6.63
C CYS A 312 -5.51 -11.02 -7.42
N VAL A 313 -5.20 -10.75 -8.69
CA VAL A 313 -6.08 -9.97 -9.58
C VAL A 313 -7.36 -10.77 -9.88
N GLY A 314 -7.26 -12.04 -10.21
CA GLY A 314 -8.42 -12.93 -10.43
C GLY A 314 -9.31 -13.04 -9.20
N GLU A 315 -8.72 -13.24 -8.02
CA GLU A 315 -9.45 -13.30 -6.74
C GLU A 315 -10.14 -11.96 -6.41
N MET A 316 -9.47 -10.85 -6.69
CA MET A 316 -10.09 -9.51 -6.58
C MET A 316 -11.36 -9.41 -7.44
N GLU A 317 -11.31 -9.85 -8.69
CA GLU A 317 -12.45 -9.81 -9.62
C GLU A 317 -13.56 -10.78 -9.20
N ARG A 318 -13.20 -11.99 -8.74
CA ARG A 318 -14.15 -12.94 -8.15
C ARG A 318 -14.89 -12.31 -6.97
N ARG A 319 -14.17 -11.66 -6.05
CA ARG A 319 -14.77 -10.96 -4.90
C ARG A 319 -15.69 -9.83 -5.34
N TYR A 320 -15.33 -9.06 -6.36
CA TYR A 320 -16.19 -8.01 -6.91
C TYR A 320 -17.50 -8.57 -7.46
N ARG A 321 -17.44 -9.69 -8.20
CA ARG A 321 -18.65 -10.37 -8.70
C ARG A 321 -19.57 -10.80 -7.54
N LEU A 322 -19.03 -11.43 -6.49
CA LEU A 322 -19.81 -11.82 -5.30
C LEU A 322 -20.42 -10.60 -4.59
N MET A 323 -19.65 -9.55 -4.37
CA MET A 323 -20.13 -8.31 -3.75
C MET A 323 -21.23 -7.64 -4.58
N SER A 324 -21.13 -7.68 -5.89
CA SER A 324 -22.14 -7.13 -6.81
C SER A 324 -23.48 -7.87 -6.67
N VAL A 325 -23.46 -9.21 -6.65
CA VAL A 325 -24.66 -10.03 -6.46
C VAL A 325 -25.32 -9.77 -5.11
N LEU A 326 -24.52 -9.70 -4.05
CA LEU A 326 -25.02 -9.40 -2.71
C LEU A 326 -25.35 -7.90 -2.49
N ARG A 327 -25.09 -7.03 -3.49
CA ARG A 327 -25.31 -5.57 -3.43
C ARG A 327 -24.60 -4.90 -2.24
N VAL A 328 -23.36 -5.33 -1.97
CA VAL A 328 -22.48 -4.74 -0.94
C VAL A 328 -21.31 -4.02 -1.60
N ARG A 329 -20.72 -3.03 -0.90
CA ARG A 329 -19.70 -2.15 -1.47
C ARG A 329 -18.26 -2.55 -1.14
N ASN A 330 -18.06 -3.41 -0.15
CA ASN A 330 -16.75 -3.84 0.33
C ASN A 330 -16.82 -5.20 1.03
N LEU A 331 -15.65 -5.78 1.30
CA LEU A 331 -15.50 -7.07 1.96
C LEU A 331 -16.13 -7.09 3.37
N ALA A 332 -16.05 -6.00 4.13
CA ALA A 332 -16.64 -5.94 5.47
C ALA A 332 -18.15 -6.12 5.40
N GLY A 333 -18.84 -5.40 4.51
CA GLY A 333 -20.28 -5.57 4.30
C GLY A 333 -20.66 -6.94 3.71
N TYR A 334 -19.80 -7.52 2.88
CA TYR A 334 -19.98 -8.91 2.42
C TYR A 334 -19.94 -9.88 3.62
N ASN A 335 -18.91 -9.80 4.44
CA ASN A 335 -18.74 -10.67 5.60
C ASN A 335 -19.84 -10.48 6.65
N GLU A 336 -20.29 -9.25 6.87
CA GLU A 336 -21.42 -8.95 7.77
C GLU A 336 -22.69 -9.65 7.28
N LYS A 337 -23.04 -9.47 6.01
CA LYS A 337 -24.24 -10.09 5.40
C LYS A 337 -24.21 -11.61 5.40
N VAL A 338 -23.04 -12.20 5.15
CA VAL A 338 -22.89 -13.67 5.20
C VAL A 338 -23.04 -14.19 6.64
N ARG A 339 -22.47 -13.48 7.65
CA ARG A 339 -22.66 -13.87 9.07
C ARG A 339 -24.11 -13.75 9.51
N GLU A 340 -24.79 -12.65 9.17
CA GLU A 340 -26.21 -12.48 9.47
C GLU A 340 -27.05 -13.60 8.87
N ALA A 341 -26.75 -14.02 7.65
CA ALA A 341 -27.45 -15.13 7.00
C ALA A 341 -27.21 -16.46 7.71
N VAL A 342 -25.97 -16.73 8.13
CA VAL A 342 -25.64 -17.94 8.93
C VAL A 342 -26.36 -17.89 10.29
N ASP A 343 -26.37 -16.76 10.97
CA ASP A 343 -26.99 -16.59 12.29
C ASP A 343 -28.54 -16.73 12.22
N THR A 344 -29.13 -16.32 11.10
CA THR A 344 -30.60 -16.47 10.86
C THR A 344 -30.99 -17.84 10.28
N GLY A 345 -29.99 -18.66 9.95
CA GLY A 345 -30.22 -20.00 9.32
C GLY A 345 -30.59 -19.91 7.83
N GLU A 346 -30.41 -18.75 7.20
CA GLU A 346 -30.58 -18.52 5.77
C GLU A 346 -29.25 -18.81 5.06
N LEU A 347 -29.21 -19.86 4.23
CA LEU A 347 -28.01 -20.22 3.48
C LEU A 347 -27.92 -19.38 2.20
N LEU A 348 -26.98 -18.43 2.19
CA LEU A 348 -26.58 -17.76 0.95
C LEU A 348 -25.68 -18.70 0.14
N VAL A 349 -26.01 -18.89 -1.12
CA VAL A 349 -25.25 -19.78 -2.03
C VAL A 349 -24.47 -18.99 -3.06
N ASP A 350 -23.34 -19.53 -3.50
CA ASP A 350 -22.53 -18.92 -4.56
C ASP A 350 -23.29 -19.01 -5.89
N PRO A 351 -23.68 -17.88 -6.48
CA PRO A 351 -24.43 -17.85 -7.74
C PRO A 351 -23.59 -18.31 -8.95
N PHE A 352 -22.28 -18.42 -8.78
CA PHE A 352 -21.35 -18.91 -9.80
C PHE A 352 -20.93 -20.36 -9.57
N SER A 353 -21.59 -21.06 -8.63
CA SER A 353 -21.36 -22.49 -8.40
C SER A 353 -21.74 -23.30 -9.64
N LEU A 354 -20.83 -24.15 -10.11
CA LEU A 354 -20.97 -24.92 -11.35
C LEU A 354 -21.99 -26.07 -11.28
N THR A 355 -22.40 -26.45 -10.09
CA THR A 355 -23.38 -27.51 -9.87
C THR A 355 -24.66 -26.91 -9.32
N GLN A 356 -25.68 -26.78 -10.17
CA GLN A 356 -27.02 -26.35 -9.75
C GLN A 356 -27.66 -27.29 -8.73
N ASP A 357 -27.26 -28.57 -8.74
CA ASP A 357 -27.81 -29.61 -7.85
C ASP A 357 -27.20 -29.62 -6.44
N ASN A 358 -26.03 -28.96 -6.24
CA ASN A 358 -25.41 -28.85 -4.91
C ASN A 358 -24.65 -27.52 -4.80
N PRO A 359 -25.37 -26.40 -4.61
CA PRO A 359 -24.76 -25.05 -4.58
C PRO A 359 -23.87 -24.91 -3.34
N THR A 360 -22.66 -24.35 -3.54
CA THR A 360 -21.70 -24.10 -2.47
C THR A 360 -22.20 -22.94 -1.58
N PRO A 361 -22.34 -23.11 -0.26
CA PRO A 361 -22.71 -22.03 0.63
C PRO A 361 -21.60 -20.97 0.67
N LEU A 362 -22.00 -19.69 0.71
CA LEU A 362 -21.07 -18.58 0.92
C LEU A 362 -20.55 -18.58 2.36
N ALA A 363 -19.25 -18.36 2.51
CA ALA A 363 -18.57 -18.20 3.79
C ALA A 363 -17.93 -16.82 3.89
N PRO A 364 -17.68 -16.30 5.10
CA PRO A 364 -16.88 -15.11 5.28
C PRO A 364 -15.50 -15.25 4.61
N LEU A 365 -15.05 -14.19 3.95
CA LEU A 365 -13.77 -14.15 3.24
C LEU A 365 -12.72 -13.42 4.07
N PRO A 366 -11.50 -13.95 4.20
CA PRO A 366 -10.40 -13.27 4.89
C PRO A 366 -9.89 -12.07 4.07
N TYR A 367 -9.29 -11.12 4.76
CA TYR A 367 -8.39 -10.16 4.11
C TYR A 367 -7.17 -10.89 3.55
N VAL A 368 -6.65 -10.44 2.43
CA VAL A 368 -5.41 -10.97 1.85
C VAL A 368 -4.35 -9.88 1.89
N VAL A 369 -3.21 -10.17 2.51
CA VAL A 369 -2.06 -9.27 2.54
C VAL A 369 -0.94 -9.88 1.71
N VAL A 370 -0.60 -9.19 0.62
CA VAL A 370 0.53 -9.57 -0.23
C VAL A 370 1.76 -8.82 0.24
N VAL A 371 2.79 -9.55 0.66
CA VAL A 371 4.06 -8.98 1.12
C VAL A 371 5.13 -9.31 0.09
N VAL A 372 5.82 -8.27 -0.41
CA VAL A 372 6.95 -8.41 -1.33
C VAL A 372 8.18 -7.82 -0.66
N ASP A 373 9.18 -8.63 -0.36
CA ASP A 373 10.42 -8.14 0.30
C ASP A 373 11.30 -7.30 -0.63
N GLU A 374 11.42 -7.71 -1.89
CA GLU A 374 12.27 -6.97 -2.85
C GLU A 374 11.58 -6.83 -4.22
N LEU A 375 10.93 -5.69 -4.43
CA LEU A 375 10.27 -5.38 -5.70
C LEU A 375 11.28 -5.28 -6.86
N ALA A 376 12.50 -4.79 -6.60
CA ALA A 376 13.49 -4.59 -7.65
C ALA A 376 13.83 -5.89 -8.39
N ASP A 377 13.89 -7.01 -7.68
CA ASP A 377 14.24 -8.30 -8.30
C ASP A 377 13.08 -8.80 -9.20
N LEU A 378 11.83 -8.55 -8.83
CA LEU A 378 10.67 -8.82 -9.70
C LEU A 378 10.66 -7.93 -10.95
N MET A 379 10.96 -6.63 -10.78
CA MET A 379 11.00 -5.66 -11.86
C MET A 379 12.10 -5.98 -12.89
N MET A 380 13.21 -6.56 -12.46
CA MET A 380 14.30 -6.96 -13.36
C MET A 380 13.95 -8.13 -14.28
N VAL A 381 13.04 -9.02 -13.86
CA VAL A 381 12.70 -10.24 -14.62
C VAL A 381 11.47 -10.02 -15.51
N ALA A 382 10.43 -9.39 -14.99
CA ALA A 382 9.15 -9.21 -15.68
C ALA A 382 8.55 -7.82 -15.42
N GLY A 383 9.38 -6.77 -15.45
CA GLY A 383 9.08 -5.43 -14.95
C GLY A 383 7.74 -4.87 -15.41
N LYS A 384 7.46 -4.89 -16.72
CA LYS A 384 6.21 -4.34 -17.25
C LYS A 384 4.97 -5.11 -16.77
N LYS A 385 5.01 -6.45 -16.75
CA LYS A 385 3.90 -7.29 -16.26
C LYS A 385 3.69 -7.06 -14.76
N ILE A 386 4.75 -7.03 -13.97
CA ILE A 386 4.69 -6.78 -12.53
C ILE A 386 4.14 -5.39 -12.23
N GLU A 387 4.63 -4.36 -12.92
CA GLU A 387 4.14 -2.98 -12.77
C GLU A 387 2.63 -2.88 -13.04
N GLU A 388 2.14 -3.49 -14.13
CA GLU A 388 0.73 -3.52 -14.49
C GLU A 388 -0.13 -4.25 -13.43
N LEU A 389 0.32 -5.42 -12.94
CA LEU A 389 -0.38 -6.20 -11.92
C LEU A 389 -0.44 -5.44 -10.58
N VAL A 390 0.69 -4.89 -10.12
CA VAL A 390 0.75 -4.10 -8.89
C VAL A 390 -0.12 -2.85 -9.00
N ALA A 391 -0.07 -2.13 -10.13
CA ALA A 391 -0.91 -0.95 -10.35
C ALA A 391 -2.40 -1.31 -10.35
N ARG A 392 -2.80 -2.40 -11.01
CA ARG A 392 -4.19 -2.88 -11.06
C ARG A 392 -4.71 -3.25 -9.67
N LEU A 393 -3.93 -3.96 -8.88
CA LEU A 393 -4.25 -4.28 -7.49
C LEU A 393 -4.36 -2.99 -6.66
N ALA A 394 -3.36 -2.11 -6.73
CA ALA A 394 -3.35 -0.87 -5.96
C ALA A 394 -4.53 0.06 -6.27
N GLN A 395 -5.03 0.05 -7.51
CA GLN A 395 -6.21 0.85 -7.90
C GLN A 395 -7.53 0.31 -7.39
N LYS A 396 -7.70 -1.01 -7.34
CA LYS A 396 -9.02 -1.62 -7.17
C LYS A 396 -9.14 -2.55 -5.97
N ALA A 397 -8.05 -3.13 -5.45
CA ALA A 397 -8.12 -4.24 -4.52
C ALA A 397 -8.60 -3.88 -3.09
N ARG A 398 -8.59 -2.59 -2.72
CA ARG A 398 -9.03 -2.12 -1.38
C ARG A 398 -10.40 -2.62 -0.99
N ALA A 399 -11.41 -2.45 -1.84
CA ALA A 399 -12.77 -2.86 -1.53
C ALA A 399 -12.93 -4.38 -1.48
N ALA A 400 -12.11 -5.12 -2.24
CA ALA A 400 -12.06 -6.58 -2.22
C ALA A 400 -11.29 -7.14 -1.01
N GLY A 401 -10.69 -6.29 -0.17
CA GLY A 401 -9.92 -6.69 1.01
C GLY A 401 -8.59 -7.33 0.68
N ILE A 402 -7.95 -6.92 -0.43
CA ILE A 402 -6.61 -7.36 -0.81
C ILE A 402 -5.67 -6.16 -0.69
N HIS A 403 -4.59 -6.32 0.06
CA HIS A 403 -3.68 -5.26 0.46
C HIS A 403 -2.25 -5.60 0.10
N LEU A 404 -1.41 -4.59 -0.18
CA LEU A 404 -0.02 -4.77 -0.59
C LEU A 404 0.92 -4.09 0.42
N ILE A 405 1.95 -4.82 0.85
CA ILE A 405 3.14 -4.28 1.50
C ILE A 405 4.31 -4.58 0.56
N ILE A 406 4.77 -3.56 -0.15
CA ILE A 406 5.81 -3.71 -1.16
C ILE A 406 7.08 -3.06 -0.65
N ALA A 407 8.12 -3.87 -0.45
CA ALA A 407 9.40 -3.41 0.02
C ALA A 407 10.47 -3.44 -1.08
N THR A 408 11.49 -2.58 -0.96
CA THR A 408 12.67 -2.58 -1.82
C THR A 408 13.88 -1.96 -1.13
N GLN A 409 15.06 -2.51 -1.38
CA GLN A 409 16.35 -1.95 -0.98
C GLN A 409 16.97 -1.09 -2.09
N ARG A 410 16.35 -1.03 -3.28
CA ARG A 410 16.83 -0.28 -4.45
C ARG A 410 15.82 0.82 -4.84
N PRO A 411 15.83 1.97 -4.17
CA PRO A 411 14.89 3.06 -4.42
C PRO A 411 15.23 3.85 -5.69
N SER A 412 15.34 3.17 -6.83
CA SER A 412 15.53 3.80 -8.15
C SER A 412 14.20 4.11 -8.83
N VAL A 413 14.19 5.02 -9.79
CA VAL A 413 12.99 5.40 -10.56
C VAL A 413 12.49 4.27 -11.45
N ASP A 414 13.36 3.32 -11.81
CA ASP A 414 13.02 2.12 -12.60
C ASP A 414 12.28 1.07 -11.77
N VAL A 415 12.43 1.10 -10.45
CA VAL A 415 11.76 0.22 -9.50
C VAL A 415 10.52 0.89 -8.93
N ILE A 416 10.67 2.12 -8.42
CA ILE A 416 9.58 2.92 -7.87
C ILE A 416 9.09 3.88 -8.96
N THR A 417 8.36 3.32 -9.92
CA THR A 417 7.90 4.06 -11.10
C THR A 417 6.81 5.09 -10.76
N GLY A 418 6.55 5.99 -11.69
CA GLY A 418 5.45 6.95 -11.55
C GLY A 418 4.09 6.28 -11.40
N LEU A 419 3.87 5.14 -12.08
CA LEU A 419 2.63 4.38 -12.01
C LEU A 419 2.42 3.75 -10.62
N ILE A 420 3.47 3.17 -10.03
CA ILE A 420 3.44 2.62 -8.67
C ILE A 420 3.17 3.73 -7.66
N LYS A 421 3.89 4.85 -7.74
CA LYS A 421 3.71 6.00 -6.83
C LYS A 421 2.33 6.62 -6.89
N ALA A 422 1.73 6.70 -8.07
CA ALA A 422 0.38 7.27 -8.24
C ALA A 422 -0.70 6.43 -7.55
N ASN A 423 -0.49 5.11 -7.43
CA ASN A 423 -1.47 4.17 -6.90
C ASN A 423 -1.19 3.74 -5.45
N ILE A 424 0.05 3.93 -4.96
CA ILE A 424 0.45 3.63 -3.58
C ILE A 424 0.86 4.94 -2.88
N PRO A 425 -0.10 5.68 -2.30
CA PRO A 425 0.18 6.97 -1.67
C PRO A 425 0.83 6.84 -0.29
N THR A 426 0.68 5.71 0.38
CA THR A 426 1.27 5.46 1.69
C THR A 426 2.70 4.97 1.53
N ARG A 427 3.65 5.68 2.12
CA ARG A 427 5.06 5.39 1.92
C ARG A 427 5.85 5.45 3.22
N ILE A 428 6.78 4.53 3.35
CA ILE A 428 7.76 4.51 4.43
C ILE A 428 9.16 4.56 3.79
N ALA A 429 9.94 5.54 4.17
CA ALA A 429 11.35 5.61 3.82
C ALA A 429 12.19 5.43 5.08
N PHE A 430 12.91 4.32 5.16
CA PHE A 430 14.05 4.15 6.06
C PHE A 430 15.24 4.95 5.53
N GLN A 431 16.36 4.91 6.25
CA GLN A 431 17.57 5.61 5.82
C GLN A 431 17.96 5.23 4.39
N VAL A 432 18.32 6.23 3.58
CA VAL A 432 18.83 6.08 2.22
C VAL A 432 20.15 6.82 2.04
N SER A 433 20.88 6.49 0.96
CA SER A 433 22.22 7.02 0.72
C SER A 433 22.23 8.45 0.18
N SER A 434 21.16 8.85 -0.52
CA SER A 434 21.14 10.14 -1.23
C SER A 434 19.80 10.87 -1.12
N LYS A 435 19.84 12.19 -1.35
CA LYS A 435 18.64 13.02 -1.49
C LYS A 435 17.77 12.62 -2.67
N ILE A 436 18.37 12.01 -3.71
CA ILE A 436 17.66 11.54 -4.89
C ILE A 436 16.79 10.34 -4.50
N ASP A 437 17.35 9.40 -3.76
CA ASP A 437 16.62 8.22 -3.29
C ASP A 437 15.44 8.62 -2.39
N SER A 438 15.66 9.58 -1.47
CA SER A 438 14.59 10.13 -0.64
C SER A 438 13.45 10.72 -1.49
N ARG A 439 13.78 11.49 -2.52
CA ARG A 439 12.78 12.05 -3.45
C ARG A 439 12.10 10.97 -4.28
N THR A 440 12.81 9.92 -4.65
CA THR A 440 12.20 8.80 -5.38
C THR A 440 11.12 8.13 -4.55
N ILE A 441 11.31 7.99 -3.24
CA ILE A 441 10.35 7.36 -2.35
C ILE A 441 9.23 8.34 -1.93
N LEU A 442 9.61 9.49 -1.35
CA LEU A 442 8.72 10.42 -0.64
C LEU A 442 8.31 11.66 -1.43
N ASP A 443 8.85 11.85 -2.64
CA ASP A 443 8.79 13.09 -3.43
C ASP A 443 9.45 14.31 -2.73
N GLN A 444 10.13 14.10 -1.59
CA GLN A 444 10.83 15.11 -0.81
C GLN A 444 12.11 14.56 -0.16
N MET A 445 12.99 15.46 0.26
CA MET A 445 14.25 15.10 0.94
C MET A 445 13.99 14.80 2.42
N GLY A 446 14.98 14.18 3.08
CA GLY A 446 15.02 13.99 4.53
C GLY A 446 15.35 12.57 4.97
N ALA A 447 15.06 11.54 4.15
CA ALA A 447 15.41 10.17 4.50
C ALA A 447 16.93 9.89 4.48
N GLU A 448 17.70 10.71 3.76
CA GLU A 448 19.18 10.67 3.77
C GLU A 448 19.79 11.17 5.08
N CYS A 449 19.01 11.84 5.93
CA CYS A 449 19.44 12.35 7.23
C CYS A 449 18.98 11.48 8.40
N LEU A 450 18.33 10.35 8.13
CA LEU A 450 17.90 9.40 9.13
C LEU A 450 19.09 8.65 9.74
N LEU A 451 18.89 8.11 10.94
CA LEU A 451 19.96 7.52 11.75
C LEU A 451 20.23 6.05 11.43
N GLY A 452 19.38 5.41 10.61
CA GLY A 452 19.37 3.96 10.44
C GLY A 452 18.73 3.22 11.62
N GLN A 453 18.89 1.90 11.68
CA GLN A 453 18.38 1.06 12.77
C GLN A 453 16.89 1.26 13.08
N GLY A 454 16.06 1.31 12.03
CA GLY A 454 14.62 1.46 12.17
C GLY A 454 14.11 2.92 12.16
N ASP A 455 14.99 3.92 12.15
CA ASP A 455 14.57 5.31 11.99
C ASP A 455 14.00 5.55 10.60
N MET A 456 12.76 6.03 10.51
CA MET A 456 12.04 6.12 9.25
C MET A 456 11.19 7.39 9.14
N LEU A 457 10.83 7.73 7.92
CA LEU A 457 9.83 8.73 7.57
C LEU A 457 8.59 8.02 7.06
N TYR A 458 7.50 8.16 7.76
CA TYR A 458 6.18 7.65 7.39
C TYR A 458 5.34 8.75 6.77
N LEU A 459 4.88 8.54 5.54
CA LEU A 459 3.95 9.42 4.81
C LEU A 459 2.58 8.76 4.78
N PRO A 460 1.66 9.11 5.69
CA PRO A 460 0.30 8.60 5.68
C PRO A 460 -0.49 9.11 4.46
N PRO A 461 -1.53 8.38 4.03
CA PRO A 461 -2.34 8.77 2.88
C PRO A 461 -3.05 10.10 3.15
N GLY A 462 -3.09 10.98 2.13
CA GLY A 462 -3.78 12.27 2.22
C GLY A 462 -3.03 13.37 2.97
N THR A 463 -1.81 13.12 3.42
CA THR A 463 -0.93 14.15 4.00
C THR A 463 0.18 14.52 3.04
N GLY A 464 0.64 15.77 3.09
CA GLY A 464 1.78 16.25 2.29
C GLY A 464 3.12 16.16 3.02
N TYR A 465 3.14 15.82 4.29
CA TYR A 465 4.33 15.87 5.13
C TYR A 465 4.58 14.52 5.80
N PRO A 466 5.81 13.96 5.68
CA PRO A 466 6.16 12.73 6.35
C PRO A 466 6.38 12.99 7.85
N GLN A 467 5.87 12.08 8.64
CA GLN A 467 6.09 11.98 10.07
C GLN A 467 7.34 11.13 10.34
N ARG A 468 8.23 11.58 11.22
CA ARG A 468 9.35 10.75 11.67
C ARG A 468 8.85 9.76 12.72
N VAL A 469 9.20 8.50 12.52
CA VAL A 469 8.86 7.40 13.41
C VAL A 469 10.12 6.58 13.69
N HIS A 470 10.35 6.27 14.93
CA HIS A 470 11.38 5.35 15.35
C HIS A 470 10.79 3.96 15.39
N GLY A 471 11.19 3.12 14.42
CA GLY A 471 10.60 1.81 14.15
C GLY A 471 10.72 0.86 15.34
N ALA A 472 9.69 0.07 15.51
CA ALA A 472 9.69 -1.00 16.50
C ALA A 472 10.72 -2.08 16.12
N PHE A 473 11.61 -2.37 17.05
CA PHE A 473 12.60 -3.43 16.93
C PHE A 473 12.01 -4.77 17.33
N VAL A 474 12.27 -5.78 16.55
CA VAL A 474 11.98 -7.18 16.82
C VAL A 474 13.21 -8.01 16.43
N PRO A 475 13.81 -8.75 17.35
CA PRO A 475 14.90 -9.63 17.04
C PRO A 475 14.40 -10.89 16.29
N ASP A 476 15.29 -11.54 15.56
CA ASP A 476 14.95 -12.74 14.77
C ASP A 476 14.44 -13.88 15.65
N GLU A 477 14.92 -14.01 16.87
CA GLU A 477 14.46 -15.01 17.84
C GLU A 477 12.97 -14.86 18.15
N ASP A 478 12.46 -13.63 18.27
CA ASP A 478 11.03 -13.38 18.49
C ASP A 478 10.20 -13.77 17.27
N VAL A 479 10.70 -13.46 16.07
CA VAL A 479 10.03 -13.84 14.82
C VAL A 479 9.94 -15.36 14.71
N TYR A 480 11.04 -16.07 15.01
CA TYR A 480 11.06 -17.55 15.07
C TYR A 480 10.08 -18.09 16.10
N ALA A 481 10.09 -17.55 17.32
CA ALA A 481 9.22 -18.01 18.39
C ALA A 481 7.73 -17.88 18.02
N VAL A 482 7.34 -16.76 17.40
CA VAL A 482 5.97 -16.53 16.96
C VAL A 482 5.60 -17.44 15.77
N ALA A 483 6.49 -17.59 14.78
CA ALA A 483 6.25 -18.47 13.64
C ALA A 483 6.06 -19.93 14.09
N GLU A 484 6.93 -20.44 14.95
CA GLU A 484 6.84 -21.79 15.50
C GLU A 484 5.58 -21.98 16.37
N TYR A 485 5.20 -21.00 17.16
CA TYR A 485 3.96 -21.04 17.93
C TYR A 485 2.75 -21.21 17.01
N LEU A 486 2.71 -20.48 15.88
CA LEU A 486 1.59 -20.55 14.92
C LEU A 486 1.58 -21.88 14.17
N LYS A 487 2.75 -22.42 13.76
CA LYS A 487 2.86 -23.73 13.09
C LYS A 487 2.34 -24.87 13.98
N GLN A 488 2.58 -24.79 15.30
CA GLN A 488 2.04 -25.77 16.26
C GLN A 488 0.51 -25.71 16.43
N ARG A 489 -0.16 -24.61 15.99
CA ARG A 489 -1.62 -24.41 16.11
C ARG A 489 -2.41 -24.95 14.92
N GLY A 490 -1.78 -25.11 13.78
CA GLY A 490 -2.42 -25.65 12.59
C GLY A 490 -1.51 -25.70 11.39
N GLU A 491 -1.85 -26.55 10.44
CA GLU A 491 -1.17 -26.58 9.14
C GLU A 491 -1.75 -25.53 8.20
N PRO A 492 -0.97 -25.01 7.23
CA PRO A 492 -1.47 -24.10 6.24
C PRO A 492 -2.44 -24.79 5.28
N ASP A 493 -3.58 -24.17 5.04
CA ASP A 493 -4.53 -24.57 4.01
C ASP A 493 -4.21 -23.80 2.72
N TYR A 494 -3.30 -24.37 1.92
CA TYR A 494 -2.86 -23.76 0.67
C TYR A 494 -3.96 -23.80 -0.39
N VAL A 495 -4.14 -22.70 -1.10
CA VAL A 495 -5.10 -22.59 -2.18
C VAL A 495 -4.45 -23.05 -3.48
N GLU A 496 -5.00 -24.11 -4.07
CA GLU A 496 -4.57 -24.56 -5.39
C GLU A 496 -4.74 -23.45 -6.43
N GLY A 497 -3.77 -23.30 -7.33
CA GLY A 497 -3.81 -22.31 -8.39
C GLY A 497 -3.11 -20.98 -8.07
N VAL A 498 -2.75 -20.66 -6.83
CA VAL A 498 -2.01 -19.43 -6.52
C VAL A 498 -0.68 -19.37 -7.26
N LEU A 499 0.02 -20.51 -7.38
CA LEU A 499 1.31 -20.61 -8.04
C LEU A 499 1.24 -21.13 -9.47
N ASN A 500 0.14 -21.79 -9.80
CA ASN A 500 -0.05 -22.38 -11.13
C ASN A 500 -0.52 -21.34 -12.10
N GLY A 501 0.14 -20.48 -12.69
CA GLY A 501 -0.38 -19.46 -13.61
C GLY A 501 -1.72 -19.88 -14.25
N MET A 502 -2.57 -18.93 -14.53
CA MET A 502 -3.77 -19.21 -15.32
C MET A 502 -3.32 -19.92 -16.58
N SER A 503 -3.91 -21.07 -16.91
CA SER A 503 -3.64 -21.75 -18.17
C SER A 503 -3.88 -20.75 -19.31
N ASP A 504 -3.12 -20.85 -20.40
CA ASP A 504 -3.25 -19.95 -21.58
C ASP A 504 -4.72 -19.85 -22.08
N ALA A 505 -5.55 -20.83 -21.74
CA ALA A 505 -7.00 -20.83 -21.98
C ALA A 505 -7.77 -19.83 -21.09
N GLU A 506 -7.31 -19.55 -19.85
CA GLU A 506 -7.94 -18.58 -18.93
C GLU A 506 -7.41 -17.15 -19.14
N GLU A 507 -6.16 -16.98 -19.59
CA GLU A 507 -5.68 -15.67 -20.08
C GLU A 507 -6.51 -15.21 -21.30
N GLY A 508 -6.92 -16.14 -22.15
CA GLY A 508 -7.81 -15.87 -23.31
C GLY A 508 -9.23 -15.45 -22.89
N VAL A 509 -9.75 -15.98 -21.79
CA VAL A 509 -11.11 -15.65 -21.29
C VAL A 509 -11.12 -14.30 -20.57
N VAL A 510 -10.09 -13.96 -19.82
CA VAL A 510 -9.99 -12.65 -19.13
C VAL A 510 -9.76 -11.51 -20.12
N ASP A 511 -9.06 -11.76 -21.23
CA ASP A 511 -8.95 -10.79 -22.33
C ASP A 511 -10.22 -10.74 -23.22
N ALA A 512 -10.97 -11.83 -23.33
CA ALA A 512 -12.25 -11.85 -24.05
C ALA A 512 -13.37 -11.12 -23.30
N GLU A 513 -13.40 -11.16 -21.97
CA GLU A 513 -14.35 -10.37 -21.16
C GLU A 513 -13.98 -8.87 -21.06
N ARG A 514 -12.74 -8.49 -21.38
CA ARG A 514 -12.32 -7.07 -21.46
C ARG A 514 -12.86 -6.34 -22.67
N PHE A 515 -13.15 -7.06 -23.71
CA PHE A 515 -13.80 -6.54 -24.91
C PHE A 515 -15.14 -7.28 -25.01
N GLY A 516 -16.15 -6.78 -24.27
CA GLY A 516 -17.52 -7.20 -24.51
C GLY A 516 -17.76 -7.21 -26.01
N GLU A 517 -18.48 -8.21 -26.49
CA GLU A 517 -18.91 -8.57 -27.85
C GLU A 517 -19.09 -7.41 -28.86
N GLU A 518 -18.12 -6.52 -29.00
CA GLU A 518 -17.97 -5.74 -30.22
C GLU A 518 -16.91 -6.44 -31.07
N ALA A 519 -17.36 -7.16 -32.07
CA ALA A 519 -16.49 -7.69 -33.13
C ALA A 519 -15.51 -6.59 -33.53
N ASP A 520 -14.20 -6.91 -33.60
CA ASP A 520 -13.19 -5.93 -34.02
C ASP A 520 -13.71 -5.26 -35.31
N PRO A 521 -13.87 -3.93 -35.35
CA PRO A 521 -14.45 -3.24 -36.50
C PRO A 521 -13.76 -3.53 -37.81
N LEU A 522 -12.56 -4.11 -37.80
CA LEU A 522 -11.82 -4.55 -38.97
C LEU A 522 -11.99 -6.06 -39.28
N TYR A 523 -12.82 -6.78 -38.53
CA TYR A 523 -13.00 -8.22 -38.72
C TYR A 523 -13.62 -8.51 -40.09
N ASP A 524 -14.69 -7.81 -40.48
CA ASP A 524 -15.36 -7.97 -41.77
C ASP A 524 -14.45 -7.61 -42.94
N ASP A 525 -13.64 -6.55 -42.80
CA ASP A 525 -12.65 -6.17 -43.81
C ASP A 525 -11.54 -7.22 -43.93
N ALA A 526 -11.10 -7.81 -42.82
CA ALA A 526 -10.12 -8.88 -42.80
C ALA A 526 -10.66 -10.15 -43.47
N VAL A 527 -11.90 -10.54 -43.16
CA VAL A 527 -12.60 -11.67 -43.77
C VAL A 527 -12.75 -11.47 -45.29
N ALA A 528 -13.23 -10.29 -45.72
CA ALA A 528 -13.37 -9.96 -47.13
C ALA A 528 -12.03 -10.04 -47.88
N PHE A 529 -10.95 -9.53 -47.29
CA PHE A 529 -9.61 -9.64 -47.85
C PHE A 529 -9.11 -11.08 -47.95
N VAL A 530 -9.25 -11.89 -46.90
CA VAL A 530 -8.79 -13.29 -46.86
C VAL A 530 -9.55 -14.14 -47.88
N ILE A 531 -10.87 -13.95 -48.03
CA ILE A 531 -11.68 -14.66 -48.99
C ILE A 531 -11.30 -14.26 -50.44
N SER A 532 -11.15 -12.96 -50.72
CA SER A 532 -10.80 -12.45 -52.04
C SER A 532 -9.38 -12.80 -52.46
N SER A 533 -8.41 -12.65 -51.54
CA SER A 533 -6.99 -12.89 -51.85
C SER A 533 -6.58 -14.36 -51.77
N ARG A 534 -7.42 -15.21 -51.13
CA ARG A 534 -7.14 -16.63 -50.81
C ARG A 534 -5.85 -16.81 -50.00
N ARG A 535 -5.49 -15.78 -49.23
CA ARG A 535 -4.27 -15.78 -48.39
C ARG A 535 -4.63 -15.53 -46.93
N ALA A 536 -4.59 -16.60 -46.14
CA ALA A 536 -4.90 -16.59 -44.70
C ALA A 536 -3.63 -16.49 -43.81
N SER A 537 -2.62 -15.72 -44.25
CA SER A 537 -1.43 -15.53 -43.42
C SER A 537 -1.53 -14.23 -42.57
N ILE A 538 -1.08 -14.29 -41.33
CA ILE A 538 -1.05 -13.14 -40.40
C ILE A 538 -0.35 -11.95 -41.06
N SER A 539 0.79 -12.19 -41.73
CA SER A 539 1.56 -11.14 -42.42
C SER A 539 0.82 -10.49 -43.61
N SER A 540 -0.10 -11.21 -44.27
CA SER A 540 -0.89 -10.63 -45.35
C SER A 540 -2.00 -9.73 -44.83
N VAL A 541 -2.70 -10.14 -43.77
CA VAL A 541 -3.72 -9.36 -43.07
C VAL A 541 -3.11 -8.12 -42.45
N GLN A 542 -1.95 -8.26 -41.77
CA GLN A 542 -1.21 -7.16 -41.19
C GLN A 542 -0.89 -6.05 -42.20
N ARG A 543 -0.34 -6.44 -43.35
CA ARG A 543 0.04 -5.49 -44.41
C ARG A 543 -1.16 -4.82 -45.07
N GLN A 544 -2.22 -5.58 -45.31
CA GLN A 544 -3.43 -5.07 -45.99
C GLN A 544 -4.17 -4.06 -45.11
N LEU A 545 -4.38 -4.39 -43.86
CA LEU A 545 -5.13 -3.55 -42.90
C LEU A 545 -4.26 -2.54 -42.17
N ARG A 546 -2.92 -2.57 -42.36
CA ARG A 546 -1.93 -1.71 -41.70
C ARG A 546 -2.04 -1.73 -40.19
N ILE A 547 -2.23 -2.91 -39.60
CA ILE A 547 -2.40 -3.15 -38.17
C ILE A 547 -1.16 -3.83 -37.55
N GLY A 548 -1.07 -3.87 -36.22
CA GLY A 548 0.00 -4.60 -35.51
C GLY A 548 -0.13 -6.13 -35.71
N TYR A 549 1.00 -6.84 -35.58
CA TYR A 549 1.06 -8.31 -35.77
C TYR A 549 0.07 -9.05 -34.86
N ASN A 550 0.01 -8.70 -33.55
CA ASN A 550 -0.88 -9.36 -32.57
C ASN A 550 -2.37 -9.15 -32.89
N ARG A 551 -2.77 -8.00 -33.47
CA ARG A 551 -4.14 -7.74 -33.90
C ARG A 551 -4.48 -8.54 -35.15
N ALA A 552 -3.56 -8.63 -36.09
CA ALA A 552 -3.72 -9.47 -37.29
C ALA A 552 -3.78 -10.96 -36.92
N ALA A 553 -2.99 -11.42 -35.94
CA ALA A 553 -3.03 -12.79 -35.46
C ALA A 553 -4.41 -13.15 -34.88
N ARG A 554 -4.96 -12.30 -34.00
CA ARG A 554 -6.31 -12.48 -33.43
C ARG A 554 -7.41 -12.53 -34.48
N LEU A 555 -7.38 -11.66 -35.49
CA LEU A 555 -8.36 -11.67 -36.55
C LEU A 555 -8.31 -12.99 -37.35
N VAL A 556 -7.12 -13.53 -37.60
CA VAL A 556 -6.96 -14.80 -38.30
C VAL A 556 -7.38 -15.99 -37.43
N GLU A 557 -7.11 -15.95 -36.11
CA GLU A 557 -7.55 -16.96 -35.13
C GLU A 557 -9.08 -16.95 -34.98
N GLN A 558 -9.72 -15.78 -34.96
CA GLN A 558 -11.18 -15.68 -34.98
C GLN A 558 -11.79 -16.27 -36.27
N MET A 559 -11.13 -16.07 -37.42
CA MET A 559 -11.54 -16.71 -38.68
C MET A 559 -11.35 -18.23 -38.65
N GLU A 560 -10.34 -18.74 -37.96
CA GLU A 560 -10.11 -20.18 -37.72
C GLU A 560 -11.22 -20.77 -36.85
N ALA A 561 -11.53 -20.10 -35.72
CA ALA A 561 -12.61 -20.47 -34.84
C ALA A 561 -13.99 -20.43 -35.50
N ALA A 562 -14.20 -19.47 -36.42
CA ALA A 562 -15.40 -19.36 -37.24
C ALA A 562 -15.46 -20.37 -38.44
N GLY A 563 -14.42 -21.20 -38.61
CA GLY A 563 -14.36 -22.18 -39.69
C GLY A 563 -14.15 -21.60 -41.10
N LEU A 564 -13.69 -20.35 -41.20
CA LEU A 564 -13.43 -19.67 -42.47
C LEU A 564 -12.06 -20.06 -43.04
N VAL A 565 -11.11 -20.40 -42.16
CA VAL A 565 -9.77 -20.87 -42.53
C VAL A 565 -9.42 -22.16 -41.77
N SER A 566 -8.51 -22.96 -42.29
CA SER A 566 -8.04 -24.19 -41.64
C SER A 566 -7.13 -23.88 -40.44
N PRO A 567 -6.97 -24.82 -39.48
CA PRO A 567 -5.89 -24.77 -38.54
C PRO A 567 -4.54 -24.61 -39.22
N MET A 568 -3.56 -24.07 -38.46
CA MET A 568 -2.22 -23.83 -38.98
C MET A 568 -1.54 -25.17 -39.31
N GLU A 569 -1.15 -25.36 -40.58
CA GLU A 569 -0.42 -26.53 -41.02
C GLU A 569 1.06 -26.48 -40.57
N SER A 570 1.75 -27.61 -40.60
CA SER A 570 3.16 -27.75 -40.22
C SER A 570 4.12 -26.83 -41.01
N ASN A 571 3.70 -26.30 -42.13
CA ASN A 571 4.42 -25.34 -42.99
C ASN A 571 4.13 -23.86 -42.61
N GLY A 572 3.32 -23.61 -41.57
CA GLY A 572 2.93 -22.27 -41.13
C GLY A 572 1.83 -21.60 -41.99
N ASN A 573 1.23 -22.32 -42.94
CA ASN A 573 0.16 -21.81 -43.79
C ASN A 573 -1.22 -22.24 -43.30
N ARG A 574 -2.24 -21.46 -43.65
CA ARG A 574 -3.66 -21.78 -43.44
C ARG A 574 -4.38 -21.75 -44.80
N THR A 575 -5.30 -22.66 -44.99
CA THR A 575 -6.10 -22.76 -46.24
C THR A 575 -7.46 -22.11 -46.01
N VAL A 576 -7.96 -21.32 -46.96
CA VAL A 576 -9.29 -20.69 -46.92
C VAL A 576 -10.35 -21.71 -47.32
N LEU A 577 -11.24 -22.03 -46.37
CA LEU A 577 -12.26 -23.10 -46.50
C LEU A 577 -13.54 -22.62 -47.25
N VAL A 578 -13.81 -21.32 -47.23
CA VAL A 578 -15.04 -20.75 -47.81
C VAL A 578 -14.85 -20.50 -49.32
N PRO A 579 -15.87 -20.83 -50.16
CA PRO A 579 -15.80 -20.53 -51.59
C PRO A 579 -15.73 -19.02 -51.87
N PRO A 580 -15.15 -18.60 -53.04
CA PRO A 580 -15.14 -17.19 -53.40
C PRO A 580 -16.57 -16.66 -53.55
N ARG A 581 -16.86 -15.45 -53.09
CA ARG A 581 -18.14 -14.79 -53.34
C ARG A 581 -18.28 -14.62 -54.86
N PRO A 582 -19.40 -15.01 -55.50
CA PRO A 582 -19.66 -14.61 -56.86
C PRO A 582 -19.83 -13.09 -56.91
N ASP A 583 -19.18 -12.44 -57.89
CA ASP A 583 -19.28 -11.00 -58.17
C ASP A 583 -20.73 -10.59 -58.48
#